data_a6427fb5a785c9be876273c78008dd21
#
_entry.id   a6427fb5a785c9be876273c78008dd21
#
_cell.length_a   1.000
_cell.length_b   1.000
_cell.length_c   1.000
_cell.angle_alpha   90.00
_cell.angle_beta   90.00
_cell.angle_gamma   90.00
#
_symmetry.space_group_name_H-M   'P 1'
#
loop_
_entity.id
_entity.type
_entity.pdbx_description
1 polymer ?
#
loop_
_entity_poly.entity_id
_entity_poly.type
_entity_poly.pdbx_seq_one_letter_code
_entity_poly.pdbx_strand_id
1 'polypeptide(L)'
;MPDLSAQMDAVCHRFEELSVRLNQPDAAADPALFRKLMRDYHETQPVVQAYRDWQTARDHLAQAKALLEEPISDPDFKQMIQQEISEKSQDVAKLENNLKILLLPRDPRDEKNVIMEIRGGAGGEEAALFAHSLLRMYTMYVQSRGWTLELLNLNETELGGVKEAIFSVEGAGAYNRLKYESGVHRVQRVPETETQGRIHTSTATVAVMPQAEEVDFALDMKDLRIDTFRSSGAGGQHINKTSSAIRVTHIPTGTVVECQNERSQFQNKDKALEILRSRLLAQKQKEQQDAINADRAGQVGTGDRSEKIRTYNFPQDRCTDHRIGLTVHNLDKIMDGNLDDIIDALATREQAEKLQKLNT
;
A
#
# COMPACT_ATOMS: atom_id res chain seq x y z
N MET A 1 1.69 21.92 -20.38
CA MET A 1 2.19 21.18 -19.20
C MET A 1 3.26 22.01 -18.55
N PRO A 2 3.31 22.08 -17.20
CA PRO A 2 4.52 22.60 -16.58
C PRO A 2 5.69 21.76 -17.10
N ASP A 3 6.75 22.45 -17.49
CA ASP A 3 7.88 21.89 -18.20
C ASP A 3 8.43 20.68 -17.44
N LEU A 4 8.36 19.49 -18.03
CA LEU A 4 8.87 18.24 -17.47
C LEU A 4 10.32 18.41 -17.03
N SER A 5 11.09 19.22 -17.78
CA SER A 5 12.49 19.52 -17.48
C SER A 5 12.62 20.28 -16.15
N ALA A 6 11.79 21.27 -15.88
CA ALA A 6 11.84 22.03 -14.63
C ALA A 6 11.49 21.17 -13.39
N GLN A 7 10.54 20.26 -13.53
CA GLN A 7 10.23 19.29 -12.47
C GLN A 7 11.39 18.34 -12.23
N MET A 8 12.01 17.84 -13.30
CA MET A 8 13.14 16.93 -13.21
C MET A 8 14.39 17.59 -12.65
N ASP A 9 14.63 18.86 -12.97
CA ASP A 9 15.75 19.61 -12.42
C ASP A 9 15.61 19.76 -10.89
N ALA A 10 14.38 19.99 -10.39
CA ALA A 10 14.11 20.00 -8.94
C ALA A 10 14.37 18.65 -8.28
N VAL A 11 14.01 17.54 -8.95
CA VAL A 11 14.27 16.17 -8.45
C VAL A 11 15.76 15.87 -8.42
N CYS A 12 16.51 16.26 -9.46
CA CYS A 12 17.96 16.10 -9.52
C CYS A 12 18.65 16.90 -8.40
N HIS A 13 18.25 18.14 -8.18
CA HIS A 13 18.79 18.98 -7.12
C HIS A 13 18.54 18.33 -5.74
N ARG A 14 17.32 17.86 -5.49
CA ARG A 14 16.99 17.15 -4.25
C ARG A 14 17.84 15.88 -4.08
N PHE A 15 18.08 15.13 -5.13
CA PHE A 15 18.92 13.92 -5.09
C PHE A 15 20.38 14.26 -4.73
N GLU A 16 20.92 15.34 -5.29
CA GLU A 16 22.27 15.84 -4.94
C GLU A 16 22.33 16.29 -3.47
N GLU A 17 21.34 17.01 -2.99
CA GLU A 17 21.22 17.38 -1.57
C GLU A 17 21.18 16.16 -0.66
N LEU A 18 20.39 15.12 -0.99
CA LEU A 18 20.33 13.88 -0.24
C LEU A 18 21.69 13.17 -0.22
N SER A 19 22.38 13.13 -1.37
CA SER A 19 23.72 12.54 -1.47
C SER A 19 24.74 13.28 -0.56
N VAL A 20 24.71 14.61 -0.55
CA VAL A 20 25.56 15.43 0.32
C VAL A 20 25.22 15.20 1.79
N ARG A 21 23.94 15.16 2.15
CA ARG A 21 23.49 14.93 3.53
C ARG A 21 23.86 13.55 4.06
N LEU A 22 23.77 12.52 3.24
CA LEU A 22 24.16 11.15 3.60
C LEU A 22 25.65 11.04 3.95
N ASN A 23 26.48 11.86 3.33
CA ASN A 23 27.94 11.89 3.59
C ASN A 23 28.34 12.77 4.79
N GLN A 24 27.38 13.44 5.45
CA GLN A 24 27.67 14.23 6.65
C GLN A 24 27.80 13.35 7.90
N PRO A 25 28.74 13.66 8.81
CA PRO A 25 28.92 12.89 10.04
C PRO A 25 27.67 12.82 10.93
N ASP A 26 26.85 13.86 10.93
CA ASP A 26 25.62 13.95 11.71
C ASP A 26 24.55 12.93 11.25
N ALA A 27 24.50 12.63 9.96
CA ALA A 27 23.60 11.62 9.42
C ALA A 27 23.98 10.19 9.89
N ALA A 28 25.28 9.91 10.02
CA ALA A 28 25.78 8.63 10.52
C ALA A 28 25.58 8.47 12.04
N ALA A 29 25.45 9.56 12.79
CA ALA A 29 25.25 9.54 14.23
C ALA A 29 23.80 9.20 14.64
N ASP A 30 22.81 9.47 13.77
CA ASP A 30 21.38 9.15 14.01
C ASP A 30 20.90 8.05 13.08
N PRO A 31 20.72 6.81 13.58
CA PRO A 31 20.25 5.68 12.75
C PRO A 31 18.84 5.87 12.17
N ALA A 32 17.98 6.67 12.80
CA ALA A 32 16.63 6.92 12.30
C ALA A 32 16.67 7.92 11.12
N LEU A 33 17.43 9.00 11.28
CA LEU A 33 17.68 9.97 10.22
C LEU A 33 18.38 9.31 9.01
N PHE A 34 19.41 8.51 9.26
CA PHE A 34 20.14 7.80 8.19
C PHE A 34 19.21 6.88 7.38
N ARG A 35 18.37 6.07 8.05
CA ARG A 35 17.40 5.20 7.36
C ARG A 35 16.41 6.00 6.51
N LYS A 36 15.93 7.13 6.99
CA LYS A 36 15.03 8.00 6.25
C LYS A 36 15.72 8.58 5.00
N LEU A 37 16.92 9.14 5.15
CA LEU A 37 17.69 9.71 4.04
C LEU A 37 18.05 8.64 2.99
N MET A 38 18.43 7.43 3.42
CA MET A 38 18.71 6.32 2.51
C MET A 38 17.47 5.88 1.74
N ARG A 39 16.30 5.83 2.38
CA ARG A 39 15.04 5.54 1.69
C ARG A 39 14.76 6.59 0.63
N ASP A 40 14.76 7.88 0.99
CA ASP A 40 14.52 8.99 0.07
C ASP A 40 15.52 8.98 -1.11
N TYR A 41 16.79 8.62 -0.85
CA TYR A 41 17.83 8.48 -1.88
C TYR A 41 17.52 7.35 -2.85
N HIS A 42 17.20 6.13 -2.33
CA HIS A 42 16.86 4.98 -3.16
C HIS A 42 15.58 5.17 -3.97
N GLU A 43 14.59 5.90 -3.44
CA GLU A 43 13.38 6.25 -4.16
C GLU A 43 13.64 7.22 -5.33
N THR A 44 14.54 8.18 -5.14
CA THR A 44 14.85 9.22 -6.14
C THR A 44 15.82 8.76 -7.21
N GLN A 45 16.74 7.85 -6.86
CA GLN A 45 17.80 7.36 -7.74
C GLN A 45 17.31 6.85 -9.11
N PRO A 46 16.29 5.96 -9.21
CA PRO A 46 15.82 5.46 -10.51
C PRO A 46 15.20 6.55 -11.38
N VAL A 47 14.57 7.55 -10.77
CA VAL A 47 13.99 8.70 -11.50
C VAL A 47 15.11 9.54 -12.11
N VAL A 48 16.15 9.86 -11.35
CA VAL A 48 17.31 10.64 -11.81
C VAL A 48 18.08 9.90 -12.90
N GLN A 49 18.25 8.57 -12.74
CA GLN A 49 18.92 7.76 -13.76
C GLN A 49 18.14 7.77 -15.08
N ALA A 50 16.84 7.51 -15.02
CA ALA A 50 15.99 7.54 -16.22
C ALA A 50 15.95 8.92 -16.89
N TYR A 51 16.05 10.00 -16.12
CA TYR A 51 16.15 11.34 -16.68
C TYR A 51 17.48 11.58 -17.40
N ARG A 52 18.59 11.15 -16.83
CA ARG A 52 19.91 11.24 -17.47
C ARG A 52 19.95 10.43 -18.77
N ASP A 53 19.38 9.23 -18.77
CA ASP A 53 19.28 8.39 -19.95
C ASP A 53 18.43 9.06 -21.04
N TRP A 54 17.30 9.67 -20.66
CA TRP A 54 16.47 10.45 -21.57
C TRP A 54 17.19 11.69 -22.13
N GLN A 55 17.90 12.45 -21.31
CA GLN A 55 18.70 13.59 -21.77
C GLN A 55 19.75 13.14 -22.79
N THR A 56 20.49 12.07 -22.49
CA THR A 56 21.49 11.50 -23.39
C THR A 56 20.88 11.08 -24.74
N ALA A 57 19.76 10.38 -24.71
CA ALA A 57 19.04 9.94 -25.90
C ALA A 57 18.53 11.13 -26.72
N ARG A 58 18.03 12.18 -26.08
CA ARG A 58 17.58 13.41 -26.71
C ARG A 58 18.73 14.15 -27.38
N ASP A 59 19.87 14.23 -26.71
CA ASP A 59 21.07 14.90 -27.26
C ASP A 59 21.62 14.14 -28.45
N HIS A 60 21.65 12.80 -28.43
CA HIS A 60 22.02 11.99 -29.59
C HIS A 60 21.05 12.20 -30.76
N LEU A 61 19.73 12.26 -30.50
CA LEU A 61 18.73 12.55 -31.52
C LEU A 61 18.93 13.94 -32.13
N ALA A 62 19.28 14.94 -31.31
CA ALA A 62 19.56 16.30 -31.77
C ALA A 62 20.81 16.34 -32.66
N GLN A 63 21.86 15.62 -32.27
CA GLN A 63 23.09 15.48 -33.08
C GLN A 63 22.82 14.80 -34.43
N ALA A 64 22.05 13.70 -34.43
CA ALA A 64 21.70 13.02 -35.68
C ALA A 64 20.86 13.91 -36.63
N LYS A 65 19.95 14.72 -36.06
CA LYS A 65 19.19 15.70 -36.85
C LYS A 65 20.06 16.81 -37.41
N ALA A 66 21.02 17.33 -36.64
CA ALA A 66 21.94 18.35 -37.08
C ALA A 66 22.82 17.83 -38.23
N LEU A 67 23.28 16.58 -38.18
CA LEU A 67 24.02 15.93 -39.27
C LEU A 67 23.20 15.86 -40.56
N LEU A 68 21.87 15.68 -40.48
CA LEU A 68 21.00 15.63 -41.65
C LEU A 68 20.81 17.01 -42.32
N GLU A 69 21.01 18.11 -41.58
CA GLU A 69 20.95 19.49 -42.10
C GLU A 69 22.20 19.89 -42.86
N GLU A 70 23.32 19.15 -42.69
CA GLU A 70 24.52 19.37 -43.49
C GLU A 70 24.36 18.85 -44.93
N PRO A 71 25.01 19.45 -45.92
CA PRO A 71 24.92 19.01 -47.30
C PRO A 71 25.59 17.63 -47.48
N ILE A 72 24.80 16.56 -47.45
CA ILE A 72 25.22 15.18 -47.61
C ILE A 72 25.11 14.79 -49.08
N SER A 73 26.23 14.46 -49.72
CA SER A 73 26.29 14.05 -51.13
C SER A 73 26.02 12.55 -51.34
N ASP A 74 26.16 11.74 -50.30
CA ASP A 74 25.99 10.27 -50.36
C ASP A 74 24.56 9.88 -49.97
N PRO A 75 23.77 9.28 -50.90
CA PRO A 75 22.39 8.84 -50.62
C PRO A 75 22.31 7.74 -49.57
N ASP A 76 23.27 6.82 -49.54
CA ASP A 76 23.25 5.68 -48.60
C ASP A 76 23.53 6.17 -47.17
N PHE A 77 24.46 7.11 -47.02
CA PHE A 77 24.73 7.75 -45.73
C PHE A 77 23.53 8.55 -45.23
N LYS A 78 22.82 9.26 -46.11
CA LYS A 78 21.58 9.97 -45.75
C LYS A 78 20.50 9.03 -45.28
N GLN A 79 20.33 7.88 -45.94
CA GLN A 79 19.34 6.86 -45.52
C GLN A 79 19.71 6.28 -44.17
N MET A 80 20.98 5.99 -43.88
CA MET A 80 21.46 5.51 -42.60
C MET A 80 21.16 6.49 -41.47
N ILE A 81 21.42 7.80 -41.66
CA ILE A 81 21.07 8.83 -40.68
C ILE A 81 19.56 8.91 -40.44
N GLN A 82 18.74 8.80 -41.50
CA GLN A 82 17.29 8.80 -41.35
C GLN A 82 16.78 7.61 -40.56
N GLN A 83 17.37 6.45 -40.75
CA GLN A 83 17.06 5.26 -39.96
C GLN A 83 17.45 5.45 -38.49
N GLU A 84 18.67 5.97 -38.24
CA GLU A 84 19.12 6.29 -36.88
C GLU A 84 18.20 7.30 -36.17
N ILE A 85 17.77 8.36 -36.85
CA ILE A 85 16.82 9.34 -36.33
C ILE A 85 15.49 8.66 -35.95
N SER A 86 15.00 7.73 -36.77
CA SER A 86 13.77 6.99 -36.51
C SER A 86 13.90 6.13 -35.25
N GLU A 87 15.00 5.37 -35.14
CA GLU A 87 15.30 4.51 -33.99
C GLU A 87 15.46 5.35 -32.71
N LYS A 88 16.28 6.40 -32.72
CA LYS A 88 16.50 7.29 -31.59
C LYS A 88 15.23 8.04 -31.17
N SER A 89 14.40 8.42 -32.15
CA SER A 89 13.10 9.05 -31.85
C SER A 89 12.14 8.11 -31.06
N GLN A 90 12.13 6.82 -31.44
CA GLN A 90 11.37 5.82 -30.70
C GLN A 90 11.92 5.60 -29.29
N ASP A 91 13.24 5.58 -29.14
CA ASP A 91 13.88 5.40 -27.83
C ASP A 91 13.60 6.59 -26.90
N VAL A 92 13.69 7.82 -27.40
CA VAL A 92 13.33 9.04 -26.65
C VAL A 92 11.87 8.97 -26.20
N ALA A 93 10.95 8.56 -27.07
CA ALA A 93 9.53 8.44 -26.71
C ALA A 93 9.28 7.36 -25.65
N LYS A 94 9.99 6.22 -25.71
CA LYS A 94 9.94 5.17 -24.69
C LYS A 94 10.46 5.67 -23.34
N LEU A 95 11.61 6.33 -23.33
CA LEU A 95 12.23 6.89 -22.12
C LEU A 95 11.36 7.99 -21.50
N GLU A 96 10.74 8.84 -22.31
CA GLU A 96 9.81 9.86 -21.82
C GLU A 96 8.58 9.24 -21.16
N ASN A 97 8.01 8.20 -21.75
CA ASN A 97 6.90 7.47 -21.14
C ASN A 97 7.31 6.79 -19.83
N ASN A 98 8.50 6.19 -19.78
CA ASN A 98 9.05 5.60 -18.56
C ASN A 98 9.24 6.65 -17.46
N LEU A 99 9.77 7.83 -17.80
CA LEU A 99 9.87 8.96 -16.86
C LEU A 99 8.52 9.40 -16.32
N LYS A 100 7.50 9.52 -17.17
CA LYS A 100 6.14 9.86 -16.73
C LYS A 100 5.60 8.84 -15.74
N ILE A 101 5.88 7.54 -15.94
CA ILE A 101 5.48 6.47 -15.03
C ILE A 101 6.22 6.58 -13.69
N LEU A 102 7.54 6.84 -13.72
CA LEU A 102 8.35 6.97 -12.50
C LEU A 102 8.00 8.21 -11.68
N LEU A 103 7.46 9.26 -12.31
CA LEU A 103 6.98 10.48 -11.66
C LEU A 103 5.58 10.34 -11.06
N LEU A 104 4.85 9.25 -11.35
CA LEU A 104 3.56 9.01 -10.72
C LEU A 104 3.73 8.94 -9.19
N PRO A 105 2.85 9.59 -8.43
CA PRO A 105 2.92 9.53 -6.98
C PRO A 105 2.79 8.07 -6.55
N ARG A 106 3.82 7.56 -5.89
CA ARG A 106 3.80 6.22 -5.29
C ARG A 106 2.91 6.23 -4.07
N ASP A 107 2.12 5.21 -3.89
CA ASP A 107 1.38 5.02 -2.65
C ASP A 107 2.39 4.63 -1.54
N PRO A 108 2.51 5.39 -0.45
CA PRO A 108 3.42 5.04 0.65
C PRO A 108 3.10 3.68 1.27
N ARG A 109 1.92 3.11 1.00
CA ARG A 109 1.53 1.78 1.42
C ARG A 109 2.15 0.67 0.57
N ASP A 110 2.63 0.98 -0.66
CA ASP A 110 3.12 -0.02 -1.62
C ASP A 110 4.34 -0.81 -1.11
N GLU A 111 5.12 -0.24 -0.19
CA GLU A 111 6.29 -0.89 0.42
C GLU A 111 5.97 -1.67 1.69
N LYS A 112 4.74 -1.54 2.22
CA LYS A 112 4.35 -2.20 3.46
C LYS A 112 4.13 -3.70 3.28
N ASN A 113 4.30 -4.43 4.36
CA ASN A 113 3.80 -5.80 4.50
C ASN A 113 2.27 -5.81 4.42
N VAL A 114 1.71 -6.97 4.15
CA VAL A 114 0.28 -7.15 3.88
C VAL A 114 -0.34 -8.06 4.92
N ILE A 115 -1.55 -7.71 5.35
CA ILE A 115 -2.46 -8.64 6.01
C ILE A 115 -3.57 -8.97 5.03
N MET A 116 -3.70 -10.26 4.71
CA MET A 116 -4.75 -10.76 3.85
C MET A 116 -5.78 -11.53 4.66
N GLU A 117 -7.03 -11.32 4.31
CA GLU A 117 -8.15 -12.05 4.89
C GLU A 117 -8.98 -12.67 3.77
N ILE A 118 -9.21 -13.97 3.86
CA ILE A 118 -10.05 -14.73 2.93
C ILE A 118 -11.25 -15.25 3.71
N ARG A 119 -12.46 -15.04 3.19
CA ARG A 119 -13.69 -15.60 3.77
C ARG A 119 -14.53 -16.28 2.70
N GLY A 120 -15.13 -17.41 3.04
CA GLY A 120 -16.19 -18.00 2.25
C GLY A 120 -17.39 -17.05 2.16
N GLY A 121 -17.89 -16.80 0.95
CA GLY A 121 -19.05 -15.96 0.67
C GLY A 121 -20.32 -16.78 0.39
N ALA A 122 -21.05 -16.42 -0.68
CA ALA A 122 -22.25 -17.15 -1.08
C ALA A 122 -21.91 -18.52 -1.68
N GLY A 123 -22.43 -19.60 -1.10
CA GLY A 123 -22.25 -20.98 -1.64
C GLY A 123 -22.11 -22.06 -0.57
N GLY A 124 -22.18 -21.68 0.71
CA GLY A 124 -22.08 -22.65 1.83
C GLY A 124 -20.72 -23.35 1.85
N GLU A 125 -20.72 -24.68 1.98
CA GLU A 125 -19.49 -25.47 2.08
C GLU A 125 -18.59 -25.34 0.83
N GLU A 126 -19.16 -25.25 -0.37
CA GLU A 126 -18.38 -25.02 -1.60
C GLU A 126 -17.64 -23.67 -1.58
N ALA A 127 -18.22 -22.65 -0.97
CA ALA A 127 -17.53 -21.36 -0.80
C ALA A 127 -16.32 -21.49 0.16
N ALA A 128 -16.43 -22.31 1.19
CA ALA A 128 -15.33 -22.61 2.11
C ALA A 128 -14.22 -23.44 1.43
N LEU A 129 -14.56 -24.43 0.60
CA LEU A 129 -13.60 -25.20 -0.19
C LEU A 129 -12.90 -24.30 -1.23
N PHE A 130 -13.62 -23.35 -1.83
CA PHE A 130 -13.01 -22.39 -2.74
C PHE A 130 -12.07 -21.41 -2.01
N ALA A 131 -12.45 -20.95 -0.81
CA ALA A 131 -11.58 -20.13 0.02
C ALA A 131 -10.27 -20.86 0.38
N HIS A 132 -10.33 -22.17 0.66
CA HIS A 132 -9.15 -23.00 0.84
C HIS A 132 -8.28 -23.04 -0.43
N SER A 133 -8.91 -23.20 -1.60
CA SER A 133 -8.18 -23.20 -2.88
C SER A 133 -7.47 -21.85 -3.13
N LEU A 134 -8.11 -20.71 -2.78
CA LEU A 134 -7.48 -19.38 -2.86
C LEU A 134 -6.32 -19.25 -1.87
N LEU A 135 -6.47 -19.73 -0.64
CA LEU A 135 -5.39 -19.70 0.35
C LEU A 135 -4.16 -20.45 -0.18
N ARG A 136 -4.36 -21.65 -0.74
CA ARG A 136 -3.29 -22.42 -1.38
C ARG A 136 -2.64 -21.63 -2.54
N MET A 137 -3.45 -21.04 -3.42
CA MET A 137 -2.98 -20.22 -4.56
C MET A 137 -2.08 -19.07 -4.10
N TYR A 138 -2.52 -18.31 -3.10
CA TYR A 138 -1.71 -17.21 -2.57
C TYR A 138 -0.45 -17.70 -1.85
N THR A 139 -0.52 -18.82 -1.14
CA THR A 139 0.67 -19.42 -0.51
C THR A 139 1.74 -19.75 -1.54
N MET A 140 1.34 -20.37 -2.67
CA MET A 140 2.26 -20.70 -3.75
C MET A 140 2.80 -19.44 -4.45
N TYR A 141 1.96 -18.41 -4.65
CA TYR A 141 2.39 -17.13 -5.20
C TYR A 141 3.43 -16.45 -4.30
N VAL A 142 3.17 -16.36 -3.00
CA VAL A 142 4.09 -15.78 -2.01
C VAL A 142 5.44 -16.50 -2.01
N GLN A 143 5.41 -17.85 -2.04
CA GLN A 143 6.63 -18.67 -2.11
C GLN A 143 7.41 -18.42 -3.40
N SER A 144 6.73 -18.33 -4.54
CA SER A 144 7.38 -18.08 -5.84
C SER A 144 8.10 -16.72 -5.88
N ARG A 145 7.63 -15.74 -5.08
CA ARG A 145 8.23 -14.42 -4.95
C ARG A 145 9.35 -14.34 -3.90
N GLY A 146 9.59 -15.42 -3.17
CA GLY A 146 10.55 -15.44 -2.07
C GLY A 146 10.09 -14.62 -0.86
N TRP A 147 8.78 -14.38 -0.73
CA TRP A 147 8.18 -13.72 0.42
C TRP A 147 7.85 -14.73 1.51
N THR A 148 7.64 -14.25 2.72
CA THR A 148 7.26 -15.08 3.87
C THR A 148 5.77 -14.94 4.14
N LEU A 149 5.07 -16.07 4.33
CA LEU A 149 3.67 -16.09 4.74
C LEU A 149 3.58 -16.64 6.15
N GLU A 150 2.91 -15.92 7.05
CA GLU A 150 2.60 -16.35 8.40
C GLU A 150 1.09 -16.40 8.60
N LEU A 151 0.57 -17.56 9.00
CA LEU A 151 -0.85 -17.76 9.26
C LEU A 151 -1.19 -17.23 10.66
N LEU A 152 -2.04 -16.20 10.73
CA LEU A 152 -2.45 -15.57 11.97
C LEU A 152 -3.71 -16.20 12.57
N ASN A 153 -4.67 -16.55 11.71
CA ASN A 153 -5.92 -17.20 12.11
C ASN A 153 -6.43 -18.11 11.00
N LEU A 154 -6.93 -19.28 11.37
CA LEU A 154 -7.53 -20.23 10.44
C LEU A 154 -8.78 -20.87 11.09
N ASN A 155 -9.92 -20.71 10.42
CA ASN A 155 -11.17 -21.34 10.81
C ASN A 155 -11.61 -22.30 9.69
N GLU A 156 -11.40 -23.58 9.92
CA GLU A 156 -11.70 -24.65 8.95
C GLU A 156 -13.10 -25.22 9.14
N THR A 157 -13.62 -25.83 8.07
CA THR A 157 -14.82 -26.65 8.12
C THR A 157 -14.47 -28.14 8.29
N GLU A 158 -15.47 -28.95 8.67
CA GLU A 158 -15.28 -30.38 8.82
C GLU A 158 -14.86 -31.09 7.52
N LEU A 159 -15.20 -30.51 6.36
CA LEU A 159 -14.86 -31.03 5.04
C LEU A 159 -13.55 -30.46 4.46
N GLY A 160 -12.71 -29.80 5.27
CA GLY A 160 -11.43 -29.22 4.85
C GLY A 160 -11.55 -27.91 4.10
N GLY A 161 -12.73 -27.27 4.11
CA GLY A 161 -12.91 -25.92 3.62
C GLY A 161 -12.42 -24.88 4.65
N VAL A 162 -12.31 -23.63 4.24
CA VAL A 162 -11.91 -22.50 5.07
C VAL A 162 -13.06 -21.49 5.17
N LYS A 163 -13.62 -21.31 6.37
CA LYS A 163 -14.59 -20.24 6.62
C LYS A 163 -13.92 -18.88 6.63
N GLU A 164 -12.77 -18.81 7.29
CA GLU A 164 -11.97 -17.61 7.42
C GLU A 164 -10.48 -17.98 7.54
N ALA A 165 -9.64 -17.32 6.79
CA ALA A 165 -8.19 -17.36 6.97
C ALA A 165 -7.65 -15.93 7.01
N ILE A 166 -6.82 -15.64 8.01
CA ILE A 166 -6.09 -14.37 8.14
C ILE A 166 -4.61 -14.71 8.18
N PHE A 167 -3.82 -14.10 7.30
CA PHE A 167 -2.39 -14.33 7.22
C PHE A 167 -1.65 -13.04 6.86
N SER A 168 -0.42 -12.93 7.34
CA SER A 168 0.49 -11.86 6.94
C SER A 168 1.39 -12.31 5.80
N VAL A 169 1.76 -11.38 4.93
CA VAL A 169 2.75 -11.57 3.88
C VAL A 169 3.83 -10.52 4.06
N GLU A 170 5.05 -10.98 4.30
CA GLU A 170 6.20 -10.12 4.48
C GLU A 170 7.13 -10.21 3.27
N GLY A 171 7.41 -9.06 2.66
CA GLY A 171 8.30 -8.97 1.52
C GLY A 171 8.26 -7.61 0.84
N ALA A 172 9.36 -7.24 0.21
CA ALA A 172 9.46 -5.96 -0.50
C ALA A 172 8.41 -5.86 -1.62
N GLY A 173 7.57 -4.82 -1.58
CA GLY A 173 6.53 -4.58 -2.57
C GLY A 173 5.34 -5.55 -2.53
N ALA A 174 5.15 -6.29 -1.42
CA ALA A 174 4.06 -7.25 -1.28
C ALA A 174 2.69 -6.57 -1.43
N TYR A 175 2.48 -5.41 -0.78
CA TYR A 175 1.23 -4.66 -0.90
C TYR A 175 0.99 -4.16 -2.32
N ASN A 176 2.02 -3.65 -2.99
CA ASN A 176 1.90 -3.16 -4.38
C ASN A 176 1.37 -4.21 -5.36
N ARG A 177 1.71 -5.48 -5.14
CA ARG A 177 1.25 -6.60 -5.98
C ARG A 177 -0.11 -7.13 -5.52
N LEU A 178 -0.27 -7.38 -4.24
CA LEU A 178 -1.45 -8.05 -3.69
C LEU A 178 -2.67 -7.15 -3.55
N LYS A 179 -2.51 -5.81 -3.54
CA LYS A 179 -3.64 -4.85 -3.47
C LYS A 179 -4.71 -5.07 -4.55
N TYR A 180 -4.32 -5.62 -5.72
CA TYR A 180 -5.24 -5.94 -6.81
C TYR A 180 -6.07 -7.20 -6.59
N GLU A 181 -5.76 -7.98 -5.56
CA GLU A 181 -6.50 -9.20 -5.23
C GLU A 181 -7.71 -8.95 -4.32
N SER A 182 -7.87 -7.72 -3.83
CA SER A 182 -9.00 -7.35 -2.97
C SER A 182 -10.33 -7.35 -3.73
N GLY A 183 -11.35 -8.00 -3.16
CA GLY A 183 -12.69 -8.05 -3.69
C GLY A 183 -13.36 -9.41 -3.65
N VAL A 184 -14.41 -9.60 -4.44
CA VAL A 184 -15.19 -10.84 -4.51
C VAL A 184 -14.69 -11.71 -5.65
N HIS A 185 -14.18 -12.89 -5.33
CA HIS A 185 -13.77 -13.93 -6.28
C HIS A 185 -14.92 -14.91 -6.47
N ARG A 186 -15.23 -15.22 -7.72
CA ARG A 186 -16.31 -16.13 -8.07
C ARG A 186 -15.76 -17.39 -8.72
N VAL A 187 -16.20 -18.55 -8.27
CA VAL A 187 -15.87 -19.84 -8.87
C VAL A 187 -17.10 -20.45 -9.56
N GLN A 188 -16.85 -21.13 -10.68
CA GLN A 188 -17.80 -21.97 -11.40
C GLN A 188 -17.16 -23.34 -11.61
N ARG A 189 -17.56 -24.32 -10.82
CA ARG A 189 -17.10 -25.71 -10.92
C ARG A 189 -18.18 -26.66 -10.43
N VAL A 190 -18.00 -27.95 -10.70
CA VAL A 190 -18.77 -29.01 -10.04
C VAL A 190 -18.12 -29.24 -8.68
N PRO A 191 -18.80 -28.97 -7.55
CA PRO A 191 -18.26 -29.20 -6.22
C PRO A 191 -17.95 -30.68 -5.99
N GLU A 192 -16.97 -30.98 -5.15
CA GLU A 192 -16.69 -32.35 -4.72
C GLU A 192 -17.85 -32.98 -3.94
N THR A 193 -18.70 -32.14 -3.34
CA THR A 193 -19.92 -32.53 -2.62
C THR A 193 -21.15 -32.74 -3.52
N GLU A 194 -21.04 -32.45 -4.82
CA GLU A 194 -22.16 -32.56 -5.77
C GLU A 194 -22.17 -33.93 -6.46
N THR A 195 -23.22 -34.70 -6.23
CA THR A 195 -23.35 -36.07 -6.79
C THR A 195 -23.95 -36.14 -8.19
N GLN A 196 -24.64 -35.08 -8.64
CA GLN A 196 -25.35 -35.05 -9.92
C GLN A 196 -24.56 -34.32 -11.04
N GLY A 197 -23.32 -33.91 -10.75
CA GLY A 197 -22.45 -33.25 -11.74
C GLY A 197 -22.89 -31.84 -12.16
N ARG A 198 -23.72 -31.16 -11.37
CA ARG A 198 -24.20 -29.80 -11.67
C ARG A 198 -23.12 -28.78 -11.35
N ILE A 199 -22.93 -27.81 -12.25
CA ILE A 199 -22.04 -26.67 -12.03
C ILE A 199 -22.67 -25.73 -11.01
N HIS A 200 -21.94 -25.48 -9.90
CA HIS A 200 -22.34 -24.48 -8.92
C HIS A 200 -21.51 -23.21 -9.09
N THR A 201 -22.10 -22.11 -8.64
CA THR A 201 -21.43 -20.81 -8.60
C THR A 201 -21.31 -20.38 -7.14
N SER A 202 -20.09 -20.30 -6.65
CA SER A 202 -19.79 -19.88 -5.27
C SER A 202 -18.86 -18.67 -5.27
N THR A 203 -18.78 -17.98 -4.14
CA THR A 203 -17.92 -16.81 -3.98
C THR A 203 -17.07 -16.93 -2.73
N ALA A 204 -15.89 -16.31 -2.78
CA ALA A 204 -15.08 -16.02 -1.61
C ALA A 204 -14.65 -14.55 -1.68
N THR A 205 -14.53 -13.92 -0.53
CA THR A 205 -14.09 -12.53 -0.43
C THR A 205 -12.65 -12.48 0.03
N VAL A 206 -11.87 -11.58 -0.57
CA VAL A 206 -10.48 -11.34 -0.21
C VAL A 206 -10.36 -9.87 0.18
N ALA A 207 -9.88 -9.61 1.39
CA ALA A 207 -9.47 -8.27 1.82
C ALA A 207 -7.94 -8.21 1.89
N VAL A 208 -7.38 -7.11 1.42
CA VAL A 208 -5.93 -6.88 1.39
C VAL A 208 -5.66 -5.55 2.06
N MET A 209 -5.03 -5.60 3.22
CA MET A 209 -4.77 -4.44 4.06
C MET A 209 -3.26 -4.26 4.26
N PRO A 210 -2.73 -3.03 4.21
CA PRO A 210 -1.35 -2.80 4.60
C PRO A 210 -1.19 -3.07 6.10
N GLN A 211 -0.09 -3.70 6.48
CA GLN A 211 0.23 -3.90 7.90
C GLN A 211 0.33 -2.55 8.59
N ALA A 212 -0.46 -2.37 9.65
CA ALA A 212 -0.45 -1.16 10.45
C ALA A 212 0.85 -1.07 11.25
N GLU A 213 1.43 0.11 11.31
CA GLU A 213 2.53 0.39 12.23
C GLU A 213 1.98 0.61 13.64
N GLU A 214 2.78 0.28 14.65
CA GLU A 214 2.43 0.59 16.03
C GLU A 214 2.23 2.11 16.19
N VAL A 215 1.15 2.47 16.86
CA VAL A 215 0.86 3.87 17.14
C VAL A 215 1.70 4.34 18.31
N ASP A 216 2.84 4.94 18.03
CA ASP A 216 3.57 5.69 19.04
C ASP A 216 2.85 7.00 19.35
N PHE A 217 2.56 7.21 20.63
CA PHE A 217 1.95 8.44 21.11
C PHE A 217 2.86 9.15 22.11
N ALA A 218 3.50 10.22 21.64
CA ALA A 218 4.22 11.16 22.50
C ALA A 218 3.28 12.33 22.88
N LEU A 219 3.10 12.54 24.18
CA LEU A 219 2.30 13.64 24.69
C LEU A 219 3.15 14.92 24.71
N ASP A 220 2.79 15.93 23.90
CA ASP A 220 3.44 17.24 23.95
C ASP A 220 2.84 18.08 25.10
N MET A 221 3.71 18.53 26.00
CA MET A 221 3.31 19.36 27.14
C MET A 221 2.74 20.73 26.72
N LYS A 222 3.04 21.20 25.52
CA LYS A 222 2.50 22.47 24.98
C LYS A 222 1.02 22.38 24.65
N ASP A 223 0.54 21.17 24.35
CA ASP A 223 -0.86 20.92 24.02
C ASP A 223 -1.73 20.69 25.27
N LEU A 224 -1.15 20.86 26.45
CA LEU A 224 -1.82 20.61 27.72
C LEU A 224 -2.11 21.90 28.47
N ARG A 225 -3.35 22.05 28.93
CA ARG A 225 -3.73 23.00 29.96
C ARG A 225 -3.91 22.26 31.27
N ILE A 226 -3.16 22.67 32.30
CA ILE A 226 -3.17 22.08 33.61
C ILE A 226 -3.76 23.11 34.60
N ASP A 227 -4.92 22.79 35.14
CA ASP A 227 -5.61 23.59 36.13
C ASP A 227 -5.61 22.89 37.48
N THR A 228 -5.35 23.65 38.53
CA THR A 228 -5.42 23.17 39.92
C THR A 228 -6.73 23.59 40.55
N PHE A 229 -7.37 22.70 41.29
CA PHE A 229 -8.62 23.02 41.97
C PHE A 229 -8.70 22.31 43.35
N ARG A 230 -9.68 22.69 44.16
CA ARG A 230 -9.90 22.08 45.44
C ARG A 230 -10.64 20.76 45.27
N SER A 231 -10.13 19.70 45.90
CA SER A 231 -10.82 18.41 45.89
C SER A 231 -12.18 18.51 46.57
N SER A 232 -13.17 17.81 46.04
CA SER A 232 -14.49 17.68 46.59
C SER A 232 -14.63 16.30 47.26
N GLY A 233 -15.17 16.26 48.49
CA GLY A 233 -15.43 14.98 49.18
C GLY A 233 -15.49 15.13 50.70
N ALA A 234 -15.92 14.08 51.39
CA ALA A 234 -15.93 14.00 52.85
C ALA A 234 -14.50 13.93 53.38
N GLY A 235 -13.95 15.03 53.89
CA GLY A 235 -12.61 15.12 54.43
C GLY A 235 -12.40 16.29 55.35
N GLY A 236 -11.33 16.25 56.16
CA GLY A 236 -10.99 17.25 57.15
C GLY A 236 -10.41 18.56 56.52
N GLN A 237 -9.84 19.44 57.39
CA GLN A 237 -9.37 20.77 56.99
C GLN A 237 -8.38 20.80 55.79
N HIS A 238 -7.66 19.73 55.55
CA HIS A 238 -6.65 19.64 54.44
C HIS A 238 -7.36 19.68 53.06
N ILE A 239 -8.46 18.94 52.91
CA ILE A 239 -9.18 18.81 51.61
C ILE A 239 -9.85 20.17 51.26
N ASN A 240 -10.33 20.90 52.24
CA ASN A 240 -11.06 22.17 52.01
C ASN A 240 -10.12 23.40 51.83
N LYS A 241 -8.85 23.30 52.26
CA LYS A 241 -7.90 24.42 52.20
C LYS A 241 -6.83 24.32 51.09
N THR A 242 -6.50 23.11 50.68
CA THR A 242 -5.39 22.87 49.72
C THR A 242 -5.92 22.52 48.33
N SER A 243 -5.44 23.22 47.29
CA SER A 243 -5.78 22.92 45.89
C SER A 243 -4.87 21.80 45.38
N SER A 244 -5.10 20.55 45.86
CA SER A 244 -4.30 19.38 45.48
C SER A 244 -4.87 18.62 44.27
N ALA A 245 -6.11 18.87 43.91
CA ALA A 245 -6.74 18.25 42.73
C ALA A 245 -6.24 18.92 41.43
N ILE A 246 -6.03 18.08 40.42
CA ILE A 246 -5.52 18.48 39.10
C ILE A 246 -6.55 18.13 38.04
N ARG A 247 -6.77 19.08 37.13
CA ARG A 247 -7.47 18.88 35.86
C ARG A 247 -6.50 19.11 34.73
N VAL A 248 -6.33 18.11 33.87
CA VAL A 248 -5.52 18.21 32.66
C VAL A 248 -6.46 18.17 31.47
N THR A 249 -6.36 19.18 30.61
CA THR A 249 -7.12 19.29 29.36
C THR A 249 -6.16 19.23 28.19
N HIS A 250 -6.35 18.26 27.30
CA HIS A 250 -5.64 18.20 26.03
C HIS A 250 -6.37 19.11 25.04
N ILE A 251 -5.73 20.22 24.67
CA ILE A 251 -6.35 21.31 23.89
C ILE A 251 -6.83 20.83 22.51
N PRO A 252 -6.04 20.04 21.71
CA PRO A 252 -6.46 19.65 20.36
C PRO A 252 -7.69 18.73 20.33
N THR A 253 -7.82 17.81 21.31
CA THR A 253 -8.93 16.81 21.34
C THR A 253 -10.05 17.22 22.30
N GLY A 254 -9.83 18.21 23.15
CA GLY A 254 -10.78 18.58 24.21
C GLY A 254 -10.91 17.53 25.32
N THR A 255 -10.07 16.50 25.36
CA THR A 255 -10.11 15.44 26.37
C THR A 255 -9.71 15.99 27.72
N VAL A 256 -10.56 15.80 28.74
CA VAL A 256 -10.32 16.26 30.10
C VAL A 256 -10.14 15.06 31.04
N VAL A 257 -9.13 15.14 31.89
CA VAL A 257 -8.87 14.18 32.96
C VAL A 257 -8.71 14.93 34.29
N GLU A 258 -9.42 14.48 35.31
CA GLU A 258 -9.31 14.99 36.67
C GLU A 258 -8.74 13.92 37.59
N CYS A 259 -7.84 14.31 38.46
CA CYS A 259 -7.28 13.44 39.49
C CYS A 259 -7.25 14.18 40.84
N GLN A 260 -7.84 13.55 41.86
CA GLN A 260 -7.89 14.09 43.24
C GLN A 260 -7.65 12.99 44.29
N ASN A 261 -7.10 11.84 43.89
CA ASN A 261 -7.00 10.66 44.74
C ASN A 261 -5.89 10.77 45.79
N GLU A 262 -4.87 11.56 45.51
CA GLU A 262 -3.71 11.69 46.38
C GLU A 262 -3.69 13.05 47.10
N ARG A 263 -2.98 13.10 48.23
CA ARG A 263 -2.78 14.35 48.97
C ARG A 263 -1.77 15.29 48.29
N SER A 264 -0.86 14.74 47.49
CA SER A 264 0.17 15.47 46.76
C SER A 264 -0.34 15.92 45.41
N GLN A 265 -0.23 17.21 45.12
CA GLN A 265 -0.55 17.79 43.81
C GLN A 265 0.31 17.20 42.69
N PHE A 266 1.60 16.91 42.96
CA PHE A 266 2.50 16.31 41.98
C PHE A 266 2.07 14.90 41.61
N GLN A 267 1.72 14.07 42.59
CA GLN A 267 1.23 12.72 42.34
C GLN A 267 -0.09 12.70 41.57
N ASN A 268 -1.01 13.62 41.86
CA ASN A 268 -2.25 13.80 41.10
C ASN A 268 -1.97 14.22 39.66
N LYS A 269 -0.96 15.11 39.44
CA LYS A 269 -0.54 15.51 38.11
C LYS A 269 0.01 14.33 37.32
N ASP A 270 0.93 13.57 37.89
CA ASP A 270 1.54 12.43 37.21
C ASP A 270 0.51 11.38 36.85
N LYS A 271 -0.41 11.06 37.77
CA LYS A 271 -1.54 10.15 37.49
C LYS A 271 -2.49 10.68 36.43
N ALA A 272 -2.82 11.97 36.48
CA ALA A 272 -3.68 12.58 35.46
C ALA A 272 -3.05 12.53 34.06
N LEU A 273 -1.75 12.76 33.96
CA LEU A 273 -1.00 12.64 32.68
C LEU A 273 -0.95 11.20 32.18
N GLU A 274 -0.75 10.23 33.07
CA GLU A 274 -0.76 8.81 32.73
C GLU A 274 -2.12 8.37 32.18
N ILE A 275 -3.21 8.74 32.89
CA ILE A 275 -4.59 8.44 32.46
C ILE A 275 -4.90 9.14 31.12
N LEU A 276 -4.47 10.40 30.95
CA LEU A 276 -4.66 11.13 29.71
C LEU A 276 -3.93 10.47 28.55
N ARG A 277 -2.66 10.06 28.75
CA ARG A 277 -1.88 9.33 27.74
C ARG A 277 -2.57 8.04 27.33
N SER A 278 -3.05 7.25 28.29
CA SER A 278 -3.78 6.01 28.02
C SER A 278 -5.07 6.25 27.23
N ARG A 279 -5.84 7.30 27.56
CA ARG A 279 -7.07 7.64 26.84
C ARG A 279 -6.82 8.09 25.42
N LEU A 280 -5.81 8.95 25.20
CA LEU A 280 -5.47 9.44 23.88
C LEU A 280 -4.88 8.34 23.00
N LEU A 281 -4.08 7.44 23.58
CA LEU A 281 -3.59 6.24 22.87
C LEU A 281 -4.76 5.34 22.45
N ALA A 282 -5.68 5.05 23.35
CA ALA A 282 -6.86 4.24 23.05
C ALA A 282 -7.76 4.91 21.98
N GLN A 283 -7.89 6.23 22.00
CA GLN A 283 -8.63 6.98 20.98
C GLN A 283 -7.96 6.84 19.61
N LYS A 284 -6.64 7.07 19.51
CA LYS A 284 -5.89 6.89 18.27
C LYS A 284 -5.97 5.47 17.71
N GLN A 285 -5.82 4.48 18.59
CA GLN A 285 -5.95 3.07 18.19
C GLN A 285 -7.36 2.78 17.64
N LYS A 286 -8.39 3.35 18.27
CA LYS A 286 -9.76 3.19 17.78
C LYS A 286 -9.96 3.86 16.42
N GLU A 287 -9.49 5.09 16.24
CA GLU A 287 -9.57 5.80 14.96
C GLU A 287 -8.86 5.02 13.83
N GLN A 288 -7.67 4.46 14.13
CA GLN A 288 -6.95 3.61 13.19
C GLN A 288 -7.72 2.33 12.86
N GLN A 289 -8.29 1.66 13.87
CA GLN A 289 -9.07 0.45 13.68
C GLN A 289 -10.36 0.72 12.89
N ASP A 290 -11.03 1.83 13.15
CA ASP A 290 -12.23 2.25 12.42
C ASP A 290 -11.90 2.54 10.94
N ALA A 291 -10.76 3.17 10.66
CA ALA A 291 -10.28 3.39 9.30
C ALA A 291 -9.97 2.06 8.57
N ILE A 292 -9.28 1.13 9.23
CA ILE A 292 -9.01 -0.22 8.69
C ILE A 292 -10.32 -0.97 8.41
N ASN A 293 -11.27 -0.91 9.33
CA ASN A 293 -12.57 -1.56 9.17
C ASN A 293 -13.38 -0.95 8.01
N ALA A 294 -13.32 0.37 7.83
CA ALA A 294 -13.97 1.05 6.70
C ALA A 294 -13.34 0.65 5.36
N ASP A 295 -12.01 0.64 5.26
CA ASP A 295 -11.28 0.18 4.07
C ASP A 295 -11.63 -1.27 3.74
N ARG A 296 -11.63 -2.17 4.74
CA ARG A 296 -12.00 -3.57 4.60
C ARG A 296 -13.44 -3.73 4.10
N ALA A 297 -14.38 -3.01 4.69
CA ALA A 297 -15.80 -3.06 4.28
C ALA A 297 -15.98 -2.59 2.82
N GLY A 298 -15.22 -1.57 2.40
CA GLY A 298 -15.22 -1.09 1.03
C GLY A 298 -14.67 -2.12 0.03
N GLN A 299 -13.69 -2.94 0.42
CA GLN A 299 -13.09 -3.97 -0.44
C GLN A 299 -13.99 -5.20 -0.61
N VAL A 300 -14.63 -5.65 0.47
CA VAL A 300 -15.37 -6.92 0.52
C VAL A 300 -16.81 -6.76 0.04
N GLY A 301 -17.40 -5.56 0.14
CA GLY A 301 -18.80 -5.31 -0.21
C GLY A 301 -19.75 -6.23 0.56
N THR A 302 -20.77 -6.75 -0.10
CA THR A 302 -21.72 -7.73 0.47
C THR A 302 -21.30 -9.19 0.25
N GLY A 303 -20.26 -9.45 -0.55
CA GLY A 303 -19.84 -10.79 -0.96
C GLY A 303 -20.78 -11.46 -1.95
N ASP A 304 -21.71 -10.69 -2.55
CA ASP A 304 -22.65 -11.21 -3.54
C ASP A 304 -21.95 -11.59 -4.85
N ARG A 305 -22.54 -12.56 -5.58
CA ARG A 305 -22.04 -13.05 -6.87
C ARG A 305 -21.99 -11.97 -7.95
N SER A 306 -22.76 -10.90 -7.82
CA SER A 306 -22.80 -9.76 -8.74
C SER A 306 -21.57 -8.86 -8.60
N GLU A 307 -20.98 -8.75 -7.41
CA GLU A 307 -19.85 -7.86 -7.08
C GLU A 307 -18.48 -8.42 -7.50
N LYS A 308 -18.48 -9.52 -8.24
CA LYS A 308 -17.26 -10.22 -8.66
C LYS A 308 -16.24 -9.31 -9.34
N ILE A 309 -15.00 -9.38 -8.87
CA ILE A 309 -13.84 -8.82 -9.57
C ILE A 309 -13.28 -9.82 -10.56
N ARG A 310 -13.28 -11.13 -10.20
CA ARG A 310 -12.70 -12.21 -11.00
C ARG A 310 -13.58 -13.45 -11.00
N THR A 311 -13.60 -14.18 -12.12
CA THR A 311 -14.30 -15.46 -12.25
C THR A 311 -13.35 -16.56 -12.66
N TYR A 312 -13.31 -17.63 -11.87
CA TYR A 312 -12.58 -18.87 -12.12
C TYR A 312 -13.57 -19.91 -12.68
N ASN A 313 -13.48 -20.22 -13.97
CA ASN A 313 -14.38 -21.14 -14.67
C ASN A 313 -13.62 -22.43 -15.00
N PHE A 314 -13.79 -23.44 -14.16
CA PHE A 314 -13.11 -24.73 -14.31
C PHE A 314 -13.56 -25.50 -15.56
N PRO A 315 -14.88 -25.62 -15.89
CA PRO A 315 -15.31 -26.31 -17.11
C PRO A 315 -14.78 -25.70 -18.41
N GLN A 316 -14.41 -24.41 -18.40
CA GLN A 316 -13.91 -23.71 -19.59
C GLN A 316 -12.40 -23.41 -19.49
N ASP A 317 -11.72 -23.92 -18.47
CA ASP A 317 -10.30 -23.72 -18.22
C ASP A 317 -9.84 -22.27 -18.39
N ARG A 318 -10.60 -21.32 -17.79
CA ARG A 318 -10.31 -19.89 -17.90
C ARG A 318 -10.55 -19.12 -16.60
N CYS A 319 -9.72 -18.09 -16.42
CA CYS A 319 -9.90 -17.06 -15.42
C CYS A 319 -10.16 -15.73 -16.11
N THR A 320 -11.23 -15.02 -15.73
CA THR A 320 -11.58 -13.72 -16.30
C THR A 320 -11.58 -12.65 -15.22
N ASP A 321 -10.72 -11.64 -15.34
CA ASP A 321 -10.77 -10.44 -14.51
C ASP A 321 -11.72 -9.41 -15.17
N HIS A 322 -12.82 -9.12 -14.47
CA HIS A 322 -13.89 -8.28 -15.01
C HIS A 322 -13.56 -6.79 -14.99
N ARG A 323 -12.58 -6.38 -14.19
CA ARG A 323 -12.14 -4.98 -14.09
C ARG A 323 -11.49 -4.50 -15.39
N ILE A 324 -10.72 -5.39 -16.02
CA ILE A 324 -9.97 -5.10 -17.26
C ILE A 324 -10.45 -5.91 -18.48
N GLY A 325 -11.43 -6.80 -18.28
CA GLY A 325 -11.92 -7.69 -19.33
C GLY A 325 -10.89 -8.72 -19.82
N LEU A 326 -9.82 -8.96 -19.04
CA LEU A 326 -8.76 -9.91 -19.37
C LEU A 326 -9.23 -11.33 -19.10
N THR A 327 -9.05 -12.22 -20.08
CA THR A 327 -9.27 -13.66 -19.91
C THR A 327 -7.95 -14.41 -20.13
N VAL A 328 -7.55 -15.22 -19.13
CA VAL A 328 -6.37 -16.06 -19.17
C VAL A 328 -6.82 -17.51 -19.11
N HIS A 329 -6.20 -18.34 -19.94
CA HIS A 329 -6.43 -19.79 -19.97
C HIS A 329 -5.35 -20.52 -19.14
N ASN A 330 -5.50 -21.82 -18.92
CA ASN A 330 -4.70 -22.63 -17.99
C ASN A 330 -4.98 -22.28 -16.52
N LEU A 331 -6.19 -22.53 -16.10
CA LEU A 331 -6.65 -22.22 -14.74
C LEU A 331 -5.80 -22.92 -13.66
N ASP A 332 -5.32 -24.13 -13.92
CA ASP A 332 -4.47 -24.87 -13.00
C ASP A 332 -3.17 -24.12 -12.66
N LYS A 333 -2.54 -23.49 -13.65
CA LYS A 333 -1.34 -22.66 -13.41
C LYS A 333 -1.65 -21.47 -12.53
N ILE A 334 -2.82 -20.85 -12.72
CA ILE A 334 -3.26 -19.72 -11.90
C ILE A 334 -3.48 -20.18 -10.46
N MET A 335 -4.15 -21.34 -10.27
CA MET A 335 -4.38 -21.93 -8.96
C MET A 335 -3.09 -22.43 -8.29
N ASP A 336 -2.03 -22.67 -9.06
CA ASP A 336 -0.67 -22.96 -8.60
C ASP A 336 0.17 -21.67 -8.36
N GLY A 337 -0.46 -20.51 -8.38
CA GLY A 337 0.16 -19.24 -7.98
C GLY A 337 0.73 -18.40 -9.11
N ASN A 338 0.50 -18.70 -10.39
CA ASN A 338 0.93 -17.84 -11.48
C ASN A 338 -0.07 -16.70 -11.72
N LEU A 339 0.04 -15.64 -10.92
CA LEU A 339 -0.84 -14.47 -10.96
C LEU A 339 -0.26 -13.27 -11.71
N ASP A 340 1.01 -13.34 -12.13
CA ASP A 340 1.74 -12.18 -12.65
C ASP A 340 1.09 -11.54 -13.86
N ASP A 341 0.65 -12.32 -14.83
CA ASP A 341 0.01 -11.81 -16.06
C ASP A 341 -1.22 -10.94 -15.74
N ILE A 342 -2.00 -11.34 -14.74
CA ILE A 342 -3.20 -10.60 -14.33
C ILE A 342 -2.83 -9.36 -13.52
N ILE A 343 -1.91 -9.50 -12.57
CA ILE A 343 -1.46 -8.40 -11.70
C ILE A 343 -0.75 -7.33 -12.53
N ASP A 344 0.11 -7.71 -13.48
CA ASP A 344 0.83 -6.77 -14.34
C ASP A 344 -0.11 -6.01 -15.27
N ALA A 345 -1.14 -6.67 -15.80
CA ALA A 345 -2.15 -6.02 -16.61
C ALA A 345 -2.97 -5.00 -15.79
N LEU A 346 -3.31 -5.33 -14.53
CA LEU A 346 -4.01 -4.42 -13.62
C LEU A 346 -3.13 -3.24 -13.22
N ALA A 347 -1.86 -3.47 -12.92
CA ALA A 347 -0.88 -2.44 -12.60
C ALA A 347 -0.68 -1.48 -13.78
N THR A 348 -0.56 -2.02 -15.00
CA THR A 348 -0.43 -1.21 -16.23
C THR A 348 -1.66 -0.32 -16.45
N ARG A 349 -2.86 -0.85 -16.19
CA ARG A 349 -4.09 -0.05 -16.30
C ARG A 349 -4.15 1.05 -15.25
N GLU A 350 -3.83 0.76 -13.99
CA GLU A 350 -3.79 1.76 -12.93
C GLU A 350 -2.80 2.90 -13.28
N GLN A 351 -1.62 2.55 -13.81
CA GLN A 351 -0.63 3.52 -14.27
C GLN A 351 -1.19 4.39 -15.41
N ALA A 352 -1.87 3.78 -16.38
CA ALA A 352 -2.48 4.52 -17.50
C ALA A 352 -3.58 5.48 -17.01
N GLU A 353 -4.43 5.06 -16.06
CA GLU A 353 -5.47 5.91 -15.46
C GLU A 353 -4.86 7.08 -14.65
N LYS A 354 -3.77 6.84 -13.90
CA LYS A 354 -3.04 7.89 -13.20
C LYS A 354 -2.40 8.90 -14.17
N LEU A 355 -1.82 8.42 -15.27
CA LEU A 355 -1.25 9.27 -16.33
C LEU A 355 -2.33 10.14 -17.00
N GLN A 356 -3.51 9.60 -17.28
CA GLN A 356 -4.62 10.37 -17.84
C GLN A 356 -5.07 11.50 -16.90
N LYS A 357 -5.16 11.22 -15.59
CA LYS A 357 -5.54 12.23 -14.57
C LYS A 357 -4.51 13.35 -14.43
N LEU A 358 -3.23 13.10 -14.70
CA LEU A 358 -2.18 14.12 -14.69
C LEU A 358 -2.22 15.00 -15.95
N ASN A 359 -2.80 14.51 -17.04
CA ASN A 359 -2.91 15.22 -18.30
C ASN A 359 -4.20 16.05 -18.42
N THR A 360 -5.14 15.91 -17.47
CA THR A 360 -6.39 16.68 -17.38
C THR A 360 -6.26 17.81 -16.40
#